data_ac4334b4cd1734002a0c209e18df7f07
#
_entry.id   ac4334b4cd1734002a0c209e18df7f07
#
_cell.length_a   1.000
_cell.length_b   1.000
_cell.length_c   1.000
_cell.angle_alpha   90.00
_cell.angle_beta   90.00
_cell.angle_gamma   90.00
#
_symmetry.space_group_name_H-M   'P 1'
#
loop_
_entity.id
_entity.type
_entity.pdbx_description
1 polymer ?
#
loop_
_entity_poly.entity_id
_entity_poly.type
_entity_poly.pdbx_seq_one_letter_code
_entity_poly.pdbx_strand_id
1 'polypeptide(L)'
;MGRCEMTFVDAQIDRIVGPTHHFGGLGVGNVASQNHAGQISNPRAAALQGLDKMRLVAGLGVPQLILPPQPRPDFRLLKALGFSGSPAEMLKSALSEDPVILSAAASCSAMWTANAATVTPSCDTDAGCPVLTVANLSASLHRSIESTHTLKDIASLFRSGFDVRPALPGGAPMRDEGAANHMRLSGSDGKSGLNVFVYGDGPPEPQCHWPRQTKAAGQAIARSHGLQESDVFHFKQHPKAIDAGAFHNDVVAMSHQDLLIHHELAFAPESYQEIERLERRFENVIQKPLRILTISSNELKLDDAIKTYFFNSQIVTASQSGNTKWTILCPVQVQQNPVTHELVNRLCAEQIFHAVHFVDLGQSMDGGGGPACLRLRVPLSEQEFGHLATSALWTESRDSDLRAIIKERYPSELKIADLADIEICQKALEIQEVIAQCLRQDSGSI
;
A
#
# COMPACT_ATOMS: atom_id res chain seq x y z
N MET A 1 21.38 -29.59 -20.55
CA MET A 1 20.80 -28.24 -20.46
C MET A 1 20.27 -28.09 -19.04
N GLY A 2 21.00 -27.42 -18.15
CA GLY A 2 20.55 -27.15 -16.79
C GLY A 2 19.30 -26.26 -16.88
N ARG A 3 18.19 -26.64 -16.25
CA ARG A 3 17.05 -25.77 -16.02
C ARG A 3 17.59 -24.60 -15.18
N CYS A 4 17.67 -23.41 -15.78
CA CYS A 4 17.87 -22.18 -15.02
C CYS A 4 16.74 -22.13 -14.00
N GLU A 5 17.06 -22.20 -12.72
CA GLU A 5 16.04 -22.11 -11.68
C GLU A 5 15.53 -20.67 -11.66
N MET A 6 14.34 -20.46 -12.21
CA MET A 6 13.67 -19.15 -12.14
C MET A 6 13.46 -18.78 -10.67
N THR A 7 14.08 -17.72 -10.26
CA THR A 7 13.86 -17.12 -8.91
C THR A 7 12.97 -15.90 -9.07
N PHE A 8 11.98 -15.74 -8.17
CA PHE A 8 11.15 -14.57 -8.14
C PHE A 8 11.76 -13.51 -7.22
N VAL A 9 11.70 -12.26 -7.67
CA VAL A 9 12.16 -11.08 -6.93
C VAL A 9 10.96 -10.19 -6.64
N ASP A 10 10.85 -9.72 -5.40
CA ASP A 10 9.79 -8.78 -5.00
C ASP A 10 10.16 -7.36 -5.42
N ALA A 11 9.64 -6.88 -6.55
CA ALA A 11 9.71 -5.47 -6.90
C ALA A 11 8.74 -4.66 -6.02
N GLN A 12 9.15 -3.43 -5.67
CA GLN A 12 8.35 -2.51 -4.87
C GLN A 12 7.90 -1.33 -5.74
N ILE A 13 6.63 -0.96 -5.68
CA ILE A 13 6.08 0.19 -6.40
C ILE A 13 5.59 1.20 -5.38
N ASP A 14 6.21 2.37 -5.35
CA ASP A 14 5.78 3.51 -4.54
C ASP A 14 5.30 4.64 -5.46
N ARG A 15 4.44 5.51 -4.93
CA ARG A 15 3.98 6.71 -5.61
C ARG A 15 4.48 7.96 -4.89
N ILE A 16 4.91 8.95 -5.66
CA ILE A 16 5.26 10.26 -5.12
C ILE A 16 4.01 10.92 -4.55
N VAL A 17 4.13 11.44 -3.33
CA VAL A 17 3.05 12.21 -2.69
C VAL A 17 2.77 13.47 -3.50
N GLY A 18 1.52 13.76 -3.77
CA GLY A 18 1.12 14.94 -4.54
C GLY A 18 1.25 16.26 -3.76
N PRO A 19 1.38 17.40 -4.47
CA PRO A 19 1.54 18.71 -3.83
C PRO A 19 0.29 19.22 -3.12
N THR A 20 -0.86 18.57 -3.30
CA THR A 20 -2.11 18.85 -2.56
C THR A 20 -2.27 17.97 -1.32
N HIS A 21 -1.21 17.29 -0.87
CA HIS A 21 -1.25 16.48 0.36
C HIS A 21 -1.68 17.32 1.55
N HIS A 22 -2.75 16.90 2.23
CA HIS A 22 -3.32 17.59 3.38
C HIS A 22 -3.99 16.59 4.33
N PHE A 23 -4.21 16.98 5.56
CA PHE A 23 -4.87 16.16 6.57
C PHE A 23 -6.38 16.41 6.58
N GLY A 24 -7.07 15.74 5.66
CA GLY A 24 -8.52 15.91 5.49
C GLY A 24 -9.39 15.15 6.50
N GLY A 25 -8.81 14.24 7.30
CA GLY A 25 -9.58 13.40 8.22
C GLY A 25 -10.54 12.43 7.54
N LEU A 26 -10.33 12.14 6.25
CA LEU A 26 -11.26 11.39 5.39
C LEU A 26 -11.27 9.88 5.66
N GLY A 27 -10.29 9.38 6.40
CA GLY A 27 -10.12 7.96 6.69
C GLY A 27 -11.04 7.50 7.81
N VAL A 28 -12.30 7.19 7.53
CA VAL A 28 -13.21 6.63 8.54
C VAL A 28 -12.62 5.34 9.12
N GLY A 29 -12.57 5.24 10.46
CA GLY A 29 -11.95 4.11 11.18
C GLY A 29 -10.42 4.15 11.21
N ASN A 30 -9.78 5.18 10.64
CA ASN A 30 -8.34 5.40 10.72
C ASN A 30 -8.05 6.48 11.78
N VAL A 31 -7.60 6.03 12.96
CA VAL A 31 -7.39 6.89 14.13
C VAL A 31 -6.37 8.00 13.84
N ALA A 32 -5.27 7.70 13.16
CA ALA A 32 -4.25 8.70 12.84
C ALA A 32 -4.82 9.78 11.91
N SER A 33 -5.50 9.39 10.83
CA SER A 33 -6.14 10.32 9.90
C SER A 33 -7.16 11.24 10.61
N GLN A 34 -7.96 10.69 11.52
CA GLN A 34 -8.98 11.47 12.24
C GLN A 34 -8.38 12.42 13.25
N ASN A 35 -7.35 12.00 13.98
CA ASN A 35 -6.70 12.83 15.02
C ASN A 35 -5.94 14.04 14.43
N HIS A 36 -5.50 13.96 13.18
CA HIS A 36 -4.78 15.04 12.50
C HIS A 36 -5.67 15.88 11.58
N ALA A 37 -6.99 15.60 11.53
CA ALA A 37 -7.93 16.30 10.67
C ALA A 37 -7.84 17.84 10.84
N GLY A 38 -7.68 18.56 9.72
CA GLY A 38 -7.61 20.02 9.68
C GLY A 38 -6.29 20.62 10.16
N GLN A 39 -5.30 19.84 10.58
CA GLN A 39 -3.97 20.34 10.88
C GLN A 39 -3.23 20.77 9.59
N ILE A 40 -2.21 21.62 9.77
CA ILE A 40 -1.34 22.05 8.68
C ILE A 40 -0.47 20.85 8.26
N SER A 41 -0.50 20.53 6.98
CA SER A 41 0.36 19.50 6.38
C SER A 41 1.61 20.12 5.76
N ASN A 42 2.61 19.29 5.48
CA ASN A 42 3.80 19.66 4.73
C ASN A 42 3.97 18.74 3.52
N PRO A 43 3.37 19.06 2.36
CA PRO A 43 3.46 18.23 1.15
C PRO A 43 4.89 18.00 0.68
N ARG A 44 5.78 19.01 0.83
CA ARG A 44 7.20 18.89 0.50
C ARG A 44 7.89 17.83 1.36
N ALA A 45 7.70 17.89 2.67
CA ALA A 45 8.25 16.88 3.58
C ALA A 45 7.68 15.49 3.29
N ALA A 46 6.38 15.37 3.05
CA ALA A 46 5.73 14.10 2.73
C ALA A 46 6.36 13.44 1.49
N ALA A 47 6.59 14.20 0.42
CA ALA A 47 7.19 13.69 -0.80
C ALA A 47 8.68 13.33 -0.60
N LEU A 48 9.44 14.12 0.15
CA LEU A 48 10.85 13.84 0.44
C LEU A 48 11.02 12.61 1.35
N GLN A 49 10.17 12.45 2.39
CA GLN A 49 10.14 11.26 3.25
C GLN A 49 9.85 9.98 2.43
N GLY A 50 8.92 10.05 1.49
CA GLY A 50 8.66 8.93 0.56
C GLY A 50 9.88 8.58 -0.30
N LEU A 51 10.58 9.57 -0.85
CA LEU A 51 11.82 9.35 -1.61
C LEU A 51 12.97 8.80 -0.73
N ASP A 52 13.07 9.21 0.54
CA ASP A 52 14.06 8.66 1.47
C ASP A 52 13.83 7.17 1.72
N LYS A 53 12.56 6.75 1.88
CA LYS A 53 12.19 5.34 1.98
C LYS A 53 12.53 4.57 0.69
N MET A 54 12.18 5.10 -0.49
CA MET A 54 12.49 4.45 -1.77
C MET A 54 14.00 4.28 -1.97
N ARG A 55 14.80 5.31 -1.65
CA ARG A 55 16.27 5.27 -1.69
C ARG A 55 16.83 4.18 -0.78
N LEU A 56 16.29 4.06 0.46
CA LEU A 56 16.71 3.02 1.39
C LEU A 56 16.42 1.62 0.82
N VAL A 57 15.20 1.40 0.30
CA VAL A 57 14.79 0.11 -0.28
C VAL A 57 15.66 -0.25 -1.49
N ALA A 58 15.90 0.70 -2.40
CA ALA A 58 16.81 0.50 -3.54
C ALA A 58 18.25 0.21 -3.08
N GLY A 59 18.74 0.91 -2.05
CA GLY A 59 20.07 0.68 -1.45
C GLY A 59 20.25 -0.70 -0.80
N LEU A 60 19.15 -1.36 -0.43
CA LEU A 60 19.13 -2.75 0.04
C LEU A 60 19.16 -3.77 -1.11
N GLY A 61 19.25 -3.31 -2.36
CA GLY A 61 19.26 -4.18 -3.55
C GLY A 61 17.87 -4.68 -3.97
N VAL A 62 16.80 -4.04 -3.49
CA VAL A 62 15.42 -4.38 -3.84
C VAL A 62 14.99 -3.52 -5.03
N PRO A 63 14.45 -4.11 -6.11
CA PRO A 63 13.96 -3.33 -7.23
C PRO A 63 12.85 -2.36 -6.81
N GLN A 64 13.07 -1.07 -7.02
CA GLN A 64 12.14 0.00 -6.65
C GLN A 64 11.63 0.71 -7.89
N LEU A 65 10.32 0.79 -8.04
CA LEU A 65 9.64 1.52 -9.09
C LEU A 65 8.94 2.75 -8.50
N ILE A 66 8.78 3.78 -9.33
CA ILE A 66 8.20 5.06 -8.94
C ILE A 66 7.02 5.39 -9.84
N LEU A 67 5.88 5.70 -9.23
CA LEU A 67 4.72 6.27 -9.91
C LEU A 67 4.62 7.78 -9.66
N PRO A 68 4.14 8.56 -10.65
CA PRO A 68 3.86 9.98 -10.46
C PRO A 68 2.64 10.17 -9.54
N PRO A 69 2.49 11.35 -8.91
CA PRO A 69 1.27 11.70 -8.20
C PRO A 69 0.08 11.76 -9.17
N GLN A 70 -1.11 11.35 -8.71
CA GLN A 70 -2.32 11.51 -9.51
C GLN A 70 -2.77 12.97 -9.58
N PRO A 71 -3.31 13.44 -10.72
CA PRO A 71 -3.79 14.82 -10.86
C PRO A 71 -4.88 15.17 -9.83
N ARG A 72 -4.62 16.19 -9.03
CA ARG A 72 -5.52 16.75 -8.01
C ARG A 72 -5.44 18.29 -8.02
N PRO A 73 -6.57 19.00 -7.78
CA PRO A 73 -7.92 18.49 -7.46
C PRO A 73 -8.59 17.78 -8.63
N ASP A 74 -9.49 16.83 -8.34
CA ASP A 74 -10.33 16.18 -9.36
C ASP A 74 -11.62 17.00 -9.59
N PHE A 75 -11.57 17.84 -10.61
CA PHE A 75 -12.73 18.66 -11.01
C PHE A 75 -13.90 17.82 -11.56
N ARG A 76 -13.67 16.58 -11.98
CA ARG A 76 -14.74 15.68 -12.44
C ARG A 76 -15.60 15.26 -11.26
N LEU A 77 -14.99 15.02 -10.10
CA LEU A 77 -15.74 14.76 -8.87
C LEU A 77 -16.61 15.94 -8.50
N LEU A 78 -16.06 17.17 -8.48
CA LEU A 78 -16.82 18.37 -8.14
C LEU A 78 -18.02 18.55 -9.09
N LYS A 79 -17.81 18.40 -10.40
CA LYS A 79 -18.89 18.49 -11.39
C LYS A 79 -19.94 17.40 -11.19
N ALA A 80 -19.55 16.15 -10.91
CA ALA A 80 -20.46 15.04 -10.67
C ALA A 80 -21.33 15.25 -9.42
N LEU A 81 -20.83 16.00 -8.45
CA LEU A 81 -21.55 16.38 -7.23
C LEU A 81 -22.35 17.70 -7.36
N GLY A 82 -22.46 18.26 -8.58
CA GLY A 82 -23.33 19.39 -8.88
C GLY A 82 -22.65 20.77 -8.79
N PHE A 83 -21.36 20.85 -8.45
CA PHE A 83 -20.64 22.12 -8.49
C PHE A 83 -20.43 22.57 -9.93
N SER A 84 -20.76 23.81 -10.25
CA SER A 84 -20.77 24.37 -11.60
C SER A 84 -20.01 25.70 -11.67
N GLY A 85 -19.83 26.22 -12.89
CA GLY A 85 -19.08 27.44 -13.14
C GLY A 85 -17.63 27.20 -13.51
N SER A 86 -16.79 28.21 -13.34
CA SER A 86 -15.35 28.11 -13.54
C SER A 86 -14.69 27.24 -12.47
N PRO A 87 -13.50 26.68 -12.72
CA PRO A 87 -12.77 25.94 -11.70
C PRO A 87 -12.61 26.70 -10.36
N ALA A 88 -12.38 28.02 -10.42
CA ALA A 88 -12.26 28.85 -9.22
C ALA A 88 -13.59 28.94 -8.44
N GLU A 89 -14.71 29.06 -9.14
CA GLU A 89 -16.04 29.08 -8.52
C GLU A 89 -16.37 27.73 -7.88
N MET A 90 -16.10 26.62 -8.58
CA MET A 90 -16.30 25.27 -8.04
C MET A 90 -15.52 25.02 -6.74
N LEU A 91 -14.24 25.41 -6.69
CA LEU A 91 -13.42 25.24 -5.48
C LEU A 91 -13.95 26.07 -4.30
N LYS A 92 -14.33 27.34 -4.56
CA LYS A 92 -14.88 28.22 -3.53
C LYS A 92 -16.23 27.75 -3.01
N SER A 93 -17.12 27.30 -3.91
CA SER A 93 -18.41 26.73 -3.53
C SER A 93 -18.24 25.45 -2.73
N ALA A 94 -17.34 24.55 -3.15
CA ALA A 94 -17.06 23.33 -2.42
C ALA A 94 -16.51 23.62 -1.01
N LEU A 95 -15.61 24.60 -0.84
CA LEU A 95 -15.15 24.99 0.50
C LEU A 95 -16.30 25.56 1.36
N SER A 96 -17.16 26.39 0.76
CA SER A 96 -18.23 27.07 1.49
C SER A 96 -19.40 26.16 1.87
N GLU A 97 -19.76 25.23 1.00
CA GLU A 97 -20.91 24.35 1.17
C GLU A 97 -20.55 23.05 1.90
N ASP A 98 -19.45 22.43 1.54
CA ASP A 98 -18.96 21.20 2.17
C ASP A 98 -17.41 21.05 2.02
N PRO A 99 -16.62 21.51 2.99
CA PRO A 99 -15.17 21.39 2.97
C PRO A 99 -14.66 19.94 2.84
N VAL A 100 -15.47 18.94 3.24
CA VAL A 100 -15.13 17.51 3.10
C VAL A 100 -15.10 17.10 1.62
N ILE A 101 -15.98 17.67 0.79
CA ILE A 101 -15.96 17.42 -0.66
C ILE A 101 -14.74 18.03 -1.32
N LEU A 102 -14.37 19.27 -0.96
CA LEU A 102 -13.13 19.90 -1.44
C LEU A 102 -11.92 19.05 -1.05
N SER A 103 -11.85 18.65 0.21
CA SER A 103 -10.80 17.77 0.71
C SER A 103 -10.77 16.43 -0.06
N ALA A 104 -11.90 15.82 -0.32
CA ALA A 104 -11.99 14.58 -1.10
C ALA A 104 -11.48 14.77 -2.54
N ALA A 105 -11.84 15.86 -3.21
CA ALA A 105 -11.39 16.16 -4.57
C ALA A 105 -9.87 16.42 -4.66
N ALA A 106 -9.26 16.95 -3.59
CA ALA A 106 -7.84 17.28 -3.55
C ALA A 106 -6.96 16.21 -2.88
N SER A 107 -7.54 15.09 -2.41
CA SER A 107 -6.84 14.06 -1.64
C SER A 107 -5.73 13.38 -2.44
N CYS A 108 -4.57 13.20 -1.81
CA CYS A 108 -3.41 12.46 -2.34
C CYS A 108 -3.37 11.00 -1.87
N SER A 109 -4.48 10.40 -1.49
CA SER A 109 -4.56 9.04 -0.91
C SER A 109 -4.01 7.94 -1.83
N ALA A 110 -3.91 8.17 -3.15
CA ALA A 110 -3.23 7.26 -4.08
C ALA A 110 -1.74 7.02 -3.76
N MET A 111 -1.14 7.84 -2.87
CA MET A 111 0.22 7.60 -2.34
C MET A 111 0.34 6.27 -1.59
N TRP A 112 -0.74 5.77 -1.00
CA TRP A 112 -0.76 4.48 -0.31
C TRP A 112 -0.97 3.35 -1.31
N THR A 113 0.09 2.98 -2.02
CA THR A 113 0.04 2.04 -3.14
C THR A 113 -0.28 0.59 -2.77
N ALA A 114 -0.20 0.21 -1.48
CA ALA A 114 -0.74 -1.07 -1.02
C ALA A 114 -2.24 -1.24 -1.38
N ASN A 115 -2.96 -0.14 -1.52
CA ASN A 115 -4.35 -0.12 -1.94
C ASN A 115 -4.54 0.04 -3.45
N ALA A 116 -3.48 0.08 -4.24
CA ALA A 116 -3.61 0.30 -5.69
C ALA A 116 -4.21 -0.91 -6.41
N ALA A 117 -3.78 -2.12 -6.05
CA ALA A 117 -4.23 -3.35 -6.70
C ALA A 117 -3.98 -4.58 -5.84
N THR A 118 -4.67 -5.68 -6.14
CA THR A 118 -4.28 -7.03 -5.73
C THR A 118 -3.39 -7.62 -6.82
N VAL A 119 -2.28 -8.23 -6.44
CA VAL A 119 -1.25 -8.77 -7.33
C VAL A 119 -1.13 -10.27 -7.16
N THR A 120 -1.13 -10.98 -8.27
CA THR A 120 -0.83 -12.42 -8.32
C THR A 120 0.28 -12.65 -9.34
N PRO A 121 1.43 -13.25 -8.95
CA PRO A 121 2.51 -13.55 -9.88
C PRO A 121 2.14 -14.67 -10.86
N SER A 122 2.86 -14.75 -11.97
CA SER A 122 2.58 -15.72 -13.05
C SER A 122 2.56 -17.19 -12.60
N CYS A 123 3.38 -17.53 -11.60
CA CYS A 123 3.46 -18.89 -11.08
C CYS A 123 2.21 -19.34 -10.30
N ASP A 124 1.34 -18.44 -9.88
CA ASP A 124 0.11 -18.74 -9.15
C ASP A 124 -1.13 -18.66 -10.04
N THR A 125 -1.03 -18.08 -11.26
CA THR A 125 -2.16 -17.89 -12.18
C THR A 125 -2.28 -18.98 -13.23
N ASP A 126 -3.48 -19.32 -13.65
CA ASP A 126 -3.70 -20.23 -14.78
C ASP A 126 -3.22 -19.63 -16.12
N ALA A 127 -3.19 -18.31 -16.21
CA ALA A 127 -2.76 -17.59 -17.42
C ALA A 127 -1.24 -17.63 -17.65
N GLY A 128 -0.45 -18.01 -16.64
CA GLY A 128 1.01 -18.04 -16.72
C GLY A 128 1.66 -16.65 -16.91
N CYS A 129 0.94 -15.58 -16.60
CA CYS A 129 1.44 -14.21 -16.55
C CYS A 129 0.99 -13.53 -15.25
N PRO A 130 1.72 -12.51 -14.76
CA PRO A 130 1.27 -11.74 -13.60
C PRO A 130 -0.06 -11.06 -13.88
N VAL A 131 -1.00 -11.16 -12.93
CA VAL A 131 -2.31 -10.52 -12.97
C VAL A 131 -2.43 -9.50 -11.85
N LEU A 132 -2.83 -8.27 -12.21
CA LEU A 132 -3.06 -7.18 -11.28
C LEU A 132 -4.48 -6.67 -11.45
N THR A 133 -5.34 -6.79 -10.43
CA THR A 133 -6.67 -6.15 -10.43
C THR A 133 -6.64 -4.91 -9.58
N VAL A 134 -6.91 -3.75 -10.19
CA VAL A 134 -6.98 -2.46 -9.48
C VAL A 134 -8.10 -2.49 -8.44
N ALA A 135 -7.87 -1.97 -7.25
CA ALA A 135 -8.89 -1.89 -6.22
C ALA A 135 -9.92 -0.81 -6.52
N ASN A 136 -11.20 -1.07 -6.19
CA ASN A 136 -12.27 -0.09 -6.40
C ASN A 136 -12.36 0.96 -5.30
N LEU A 137 -11.82 0.69 -4.11
CA LEU A 137 -11.75 1.61 -2.97
C LEU A 137 -13.10 2.24 -2.61
N SER A 138 -14.18 1.51 -2.89
CA SER A 138 -15.55 2.02 -2.80
C SER A 138 -16.05 2.29 -1.38
N ALA A 139 -15.25 1.95 -0.37
CA ALA A 139 -15.53 2.29 1.02
C ALA A 139 -15.38 3.79 1.33
N SER A 140 -14.72 4.57 0.50
CA SER A 140 -14.42 5.99 0.75
C SER A 140 -14.54 6.82 -0.53
N LEU A 141 -15.27 7.95 -0.49
CA LEU A 141 -15.48 8.81 -1.66
C LEU A 141 -14.17 9.27 -2.29
N HIS A 142 -13.25 9.83 -1.50
CA HIS A 142 -11.98 10.39 -1.98
C HIS A 142 -11.07 9.35 -2.63
N ARG A 143 -11.25 8.08 -2.31
CA ARG A 143 -10.45 6.98 -2.85
C ARG A 143 -11.10 6.30 -4.04
N SER A 144 -12.43 6.24 -4.08
CA SER A 144 -13.17 5.62 -5.19
C SER A 144 -12.91 6.27 -6.56
N ILE A 145 -12.42 7.51 -6.58
CA ILE A 145 -12.04 8.25 -7.80
C ILE A 145 -10.66 7.88 -8.35
N GLU A 146 -9.87 7.07 -7.62
CA GLU A 146 -8.48 6.77 -7.97
C GLU A 146 -8.33 5.68 -9.03
N SER A 147 -9.25 4.72 -9.07
CA SER A 147 -9.10 3.46 -9.80
C SER A 147 -8.80 3.64 -11.29
N THR A 148 -9.43 4.60 -11.96
CA THR A 148 -9.20 4.87 -13.39
C THR A 148 -7.79 5.39 -13.69
N HIS A 149 -7.24 6.24 -12.81
CA HIS A 149 -5.87 6.72 -12.93
C HIS A 149 -4.89 5.61 -12.57
N THR A 150 -5.17 4.89 -11.48
CA THR A 150 -4.36 3.77 -11.02
C THR A 150 -4.21 2.69 -12.09
N LEU A 151 -5.29 2.36 -12.81
CA LEU A 151 -5.24 1.41 -13.93
C LEU A 151 -4.25 1.85 -15.02
N LYS A 152 -4.30 3.11 -15.42
CA LYS A 152 -3.40 3.67 -16.43
C LYS A 152 -1.95 3.71 -15.95
N ASP A 153 -1.76 4.13 -14.70
CA ASP A 153 -0.44 4.25 -14.10
C ASP A 153 0.24 2.88 -13.99
N ILE A 154 -0.46 1.88 -13.43
CA ILE A 154 0.08 0.52 -13.30
C ILE A 154 0.34 -0.09 -14.69
N ALA A 155 -0.60 0.05 -15.63
CA ALA A 155 -0.42 -0.48 -16.98
C ALA A 155 0.80 0.14 -17.69
N SER A 156 1.15 1.39 -17.38
CA SER A 156 2.31 2.06 -17.96
C SER A 156 3.67 1.55 -17.46
N LEU A 157 3.68 0.86 -16.31
CA LEU A 157 4.90 0.26 -15.75
C LEU A 157 5.37 -0.97 -16.54
N PHE A 158 4.47 -1.60 -17.29
CA PHE A 158 4.71 -2.87 -17.95
C PHE A 158 4.63 -2.71 -19.47
N ARG A 159 5.64 -3.18 -20.19
CA ARG A 159 5.68 -3.14 -21.66
C ARG A 159 4.81 -4.23 -22.29
N SER A 160 4.82 -5.41 -21.73
CA SER A 160 4.05 -6.57 -22.21
C SER A 160 4.08 -7.70 -21.16
N GLY A 161 3.28 -8.73 -21.35
CA GLY A 161 3.34 -9.94 -20.54
C GLY A 161 2.67 -9.83 -19.16
N PHE A 162 1.92 -8.75 -18.92
CA PHE A 162 1.15 -8.52 -17.69
C PHE A 162 -0.33 -8.31 -18.03
N ASP A 163 -1.20 -8.87 -17.21
CA ASP A 163 -2.64 -8.66 -17.31
C ASP A 163 -3.09 -7.67 -16.20
N VAL A 164 -3.23 -6.40 -16.58
CA VAL A 164 -3.67 -5.34 -15.67
C VAL A 164 -5.15 -5.07 -15.88
N ARG A 165 -5.94 -5.40 -14.89
CA ARG A 165 -7.40 -5.40 -14.96
C ARG A 165 -8.03 -4.21 -14.28
N PRO A 166 -9.17 -3.72 -14.78
CA PRO A 166 -9.95 -2.69 -14.11
C PRO A 166 -10.48 -3.20 -12.76
N ALA A 167 -10.85 -2.25 -11.91
CA ALA A 167 -11.45 -2.52 -10.62
C ALA A 167 -12.76 -3.30 -10.74
N LEU A 168 -13.08 -4.09 -9.72
CA LEU A 168 -14.39 -4.72 -9.58
C LEU A 168 -15.49 -3.66 -9.60
N PRO A 169 -16.71 -4.00 -10.04
CA PRO A 169 -17.86 -3.10 -9.92
C PRO A 169 -17.99 -2.57 -8.50
N GLY A 170 -18.26 -1.26 -8.35
CA GLY A 170 -18.49 -0.64 -7.04
C GLY A 170 -19.77 -1.13 -6.37
N GLY A 171 -19.85 -0.94 -5.06
CA GLY A 171 -21.01 -1.25 -4.24
C GLY A 171 -20.67 -1.97 -2.95
N ALA A 172 -21.59 -1.93 -1.99
CA ALA A 172 -21.35 -2.45 -0.65
C ALA A 172 -20.90 -3.92 -0.60
N PRO A 173 -21.41 -4.85 -1.46
CA PRO A 173 -20.96 -6.25 -1.45
C PRO A 173 -19.60 -6.49 -2.08
N MET A 174 -19.06 -5.54 -2.86
CA MET A 174 -17.82 -5.69 -3.63
C MET A 174 -16.76 -4.66 -3.24
N ARG A 175 -16.75 -4.22 -1.97
CA ARG A 175 -15.69 -3.33 -1.46
C ARG A 175 -14.36 -4.05 -1.49
N ASP A 176 -13.38 -3.43 -2.15
CA ASP A 176 -12.03 -3.96 -2.32
C ASP A 176 -10.98 -2.88 -2.05
N GLU A 177 -10.00 -3.23 -1.22
CA GLU A 177 -8.91 -2.35 -0.77
C GLU A 177 -7.53 -2.85 -1.23
N GLY A 178 -7.48 -3.79 -2.17
CA GLY A 178 -6.25 -4.26 -2.78
C GLY A 178 -5.34 -5.05 -1.84
N ALA A 179 -4.02 -4.92 -2.04
CA ALA A 179 -3.02 -5.72 -1.35
C ALA A 179 -2.91 -5.43 0.16
N ALA A 180 -3.50 -4.35 0.69
CA ALA A 180 -3.57 -4.11 2.14
C ALA A 180 -4.37 -5.20 2.89
N ASN A 181 -5.26 -5.92 2.19
CA ASN A 181 -6.03 -7.04 2.70
C ASN A 181 -5.74 -8.37 1.98
N HIS A 182 -4.59 -8.45 1.31
CA HIS A 182 -4.12 -9.65 0.65
C HIS A 182 -2.68 -9.98 1.08
N MET A 183 -2.45 -11.23 1.44
CA MET A 183 -1.13 -11.76 1.75
C MET A 183 -0.81 -12.92 0.82
N ARG A 184 0.42 -12.98 0.34
CA ARG A 184 0.94 -14.13 -0.38
C ARG A 184 2.08 -14.74 0.43
N LEU A 185 1.93 -16.01 0.80
CA LEU A 185 2.93 -16.80 1.51
C LEU A 185 3.58 -17.78 0.52
N SER A 186 4.90 -17.90 0.55
CA SER A 186 5.65 -18.71 -0.43
C SER A 186 6.95 -19.24 0.14
N GLY A 187 7.59 -20.13 -0.57
CA GLY A 187 8.99 -20.47 -0.31
C GLY A 187 9.93 -19.30 -0.64
N SER A 188 11.20 -19.46 -0.28
CA SER A 188 12.24 -18.44 -0.53
C SER A 188 12.52 -18.22 -2.03
N ASP A 189 12.17 -19.17 -2.89
CA ASP A 189 12.28 -19.07 -4.35
C ASP A 189 11.09 -18.33 -5.00
N GLY A 190 10.02 -18.12 -4.26
CA GLY A 190 8.80 -17.44 -4.70
C GLY A 190 7.95 -18.21 -5.72
N LYS A 191 8.30 -19.44 -6.08
CA LYS A 191 7.69 -20.21 -7.19
C LYS A 191 6.28 -20.71 -6.94
N SER A 192 5.91 -20.91 -5.69
CA SER A 192 4.58 -21.38 -5.31
C SER A 192 4.07 -20.53 -4.18
N GLY A 193 2.88 -19.96 -4.34
CA GLY A 193 2.28 -19.07 -3.36
C GLY A 193 0.91 -19.54 -2.90
N LEU A 194 0.65 -19.34 -1.62
CA LEU A 194 -0.65 -19.48 -1.02
C LEU A 194 -1.22 -18.08 -0.76
N ASN A 195 -2.42 -17.86 -1.23
CA ASN A 195 -3.04 -16.54 -1.28
C ASN A 195 -4.09 -16.41 -0.18
N VAL A 196 -3.91 -15.47 0.74
CA VAL A 196 -4.81 -15.21 1.86
C VAL A 196 -5.50 -13.87 1.65
N PHE A 197 -6.82 -13.91 1.50
CA PHE A 197 -7.68 -12.72 1.44
C PHE A 197 -8.29 -12.47 2.80
N VAL A 198 -8.07 -11.28 3.36
CA VAL A 198 -8.62 -10.88 4.65
C VAL A 198 -9.83 -10.01 4.44
N TYR A 199 -10.94 -10.35 5.09
CA TYR A 199 -12.22 -9.65 4.97
C TYR A 199 -12.79 -9.33 6.36
N GLY A 200 -13.70 -8.38 6.43
CA GLY A 200 -14.28 -7.99 7.72
C GLY A 200 -15.80 -8.04 7.81
N ASP A 201 -16.49 -8.31 6.69
CA ASP A 201 -17.96 -8.38 6.65
C ASP A 201 -18.52 -9.70 7.20
N GLY A 202 -19.81 -9.70 7.52
CA GLY A 202 -20.53 -10.84 8.10
C GLY A 202 -20.44 -10.92 9.63
N PRO A 203 -21.44 -11.61 10.28
CA PRO A 203 -21.53 -11.69 11.73
C PRO A 203 -20.34 -12.47 12.34
N PRO A 204 -19.87 -12.12 13.56
CA PRO A 204 -20.22 -10.87 14.25
C PRO A 204 -19.65 -9.63 13.53
N GLU A 205 -20.50 -8.60 13.41
CA GLU A 205 -20.11 -7.33 12.77
C GLU A 205 -19.35 -6.42 13.77
N PRO A 206 -18.41 -5.58 13.30
CA PRO A 206 -17.88 -4.47 14.09
C PRO A 206 -19.02 -3.52 14.50
N GLN A 207 -18.86 -2.82 15.61
CA GLN A 207 -19.89 -1.93 16.17
C GLN A 207 -19.67 -0.45 15.85
N CYS A 208 -18.40 -0.05 15.74
CA CYS A 208 -18.03 1.36 15.56
C CYS A 208 -17.68 1.71 14.11
N HIS A 209 -17.04 0.77 13.40
CA HIS A 209 -16.53 1.00 12.05
C HIS A 209 -16.92 -0.16 11.16
N TRP A 210 -17.28 0.15 9.91
CA TRP A 210 -17.53 -0.93 8.94
C TRP A 210 -16.24 -1.42 8.28
N PRO A 211 -16.23 -2.72 7.96
CA PRO A 211 -15.10 -3.32 7.26
C PRO A 211 -14.99 -2.76 5.85
N ARG A 212 -13.76 -2.49 5.42
CA ARG A 212 -13.52 -1.94 4.09
C ARG A 212 -13.39 -3.00 2.99
N GLN A 213 -13.01 -4.24 3.36
CA GLN A 213 -12.87 -5.38 2.46
C GLN A 213 -13.99 -6.38 2.69
N THR A 214 -14.59 -6.88 1.61
CA THR A 214 -15.62 -7.92 1.67
C THR A 214 -15.07 -9.28 1.23
N LYS A 215 -15.63 -10.36 1.78
CA LYS A 215 -15.31 -11.73 1.37
C LYS A 215 -15.60 -11.97 -0.11
N ALA A 216 -16.74 -11.45 -0.57
CA ALA A 216 -17.17 -11.60 -1.97
C ALA A 216 -16.19 -10.97 -2.97
N ALA A 217 -15.60 -9.81 -2.62
CA ALA A 217 -14.59 -9.17 -3.46
C ALA A 217 -13.32 -10.02 -3.54
N GLY A 218 -12.80 -10.53 -2.41
CA GLY A 218 -11.65 -11.44 -2.40
C GLY A 218 -11.89 -12.71 -3.22
N GLN A 219 -13.08 -13.31 -3.10
CA GLN A 219 -13.48 -14.47 -3.90
C GLN A 219 -13.57 -14.15 -5.41
N ALA A 220 -14.07 -12.97 -5.76
CA ALA A 220 -14.15 -12.53 -7.16
C ALA A 220 -12.76 -12.36 -7.76
N ILE A 221 -11.83 -11.73 -7.02
CA ILE A 221 -10.43 -11.56 -7.44
C ILE A 221 -9.75 -12.92 -7.60
N ALA A 222 -9.87 -13.81 -6.61
CA ALA A 222 -9.26 -15.14 -6.69
C ALA A 222 -9.71 -15.91 -7.93
N ARG A 223 -11.03 -15.92 -8.23
CA ARG A 223 -11.56 -16.55 -9.44
C ARG A 223 -11.07 -15.86 -10.72
N SER A 224 -11.08 -14.53 -10.73
CA SER A 224 -10.65 -13.78 -11.92
C SER A 224 -9.17 -13.96 -12.22
N HIS A 225 -8.32 -14.13 -11.19
CA HIS A 225 -6.90 -14.39 -11.35
C HIS A 225 -6.57 -15.87 -11.69
N GLY A 226 -7.59 -16.76 -11.73
CA GLY A 226 -7.38 -18.18 -11.99
C GLY A 226 -6.61 -18.88 -10.88
N LEU A 227 -6.78 -18.44 -9.63
CA LEU A 227 -6.13 -19.09 -8.50
C LEU A 227 -6.76 -20.46 -8.21
N GLN A 228 -5.93 -21.46 -7.92
CA GLN A 228 -6.41 -22.77 -7.52
C GLN A 228 -7.11 -22.69 -6.15
N GLU A 229 -8.30 -23.26 -6.03
CA GLU A 229 -9.11 -23.20 -4.81
C GLU A 229 -8.38 -23.74 -3.58
N SER A 230 -7.53 -24.77 -3.77
CA SER A 230 -6.70 -25.35 -2.71
C SER A 230 -5.68 -24.37 -2.12
N ASP A 231 -5.31 -23.33 -2.86
CA ASP A 231 -4.25 -22.37 -2.56
C ASP A 231 -4.80 -20.99 -2.21
N VAL A 232 -6.13 -20.90 -2.04
CA VAL A 232 -6.85 -19.69 -1.62
C VAL A 232 -7.44 -19.85 -0.22
N PHE A 233 -7.23 -18.85 0.62
CA PHE A 233 -7.69 -18.82 2.01
C PHE A 233 -8.40 -17.50 2.28
N HIS A 234 -9.44 -17.55 3.11
CA HIS A 234 -10.22 -16.38 3.48
C HIS A 234 -10.24 -16.24 5.01
N PHE A 235 -9.52 -15.24 5.52
CA PHE A 235 -9.48 -14.95 6.95
C PHE A 235 -10.42 -13.79 7.27
N LYS A 236 -11.23 -13.96 8.31
CA LYS A 236 -12.04 -12.88 8.83
C LYS A 236 -11.22 -12.05 9.81
N GLN A 237 -11.13 -10.75 9.58
CA GLN A 237 -10.53 -9.81 10.52
C GLN A 237 -11.37 -9.73 11.79
N HIS A 238 -10.72 -9.64 12.94
CA HIS A 238 -11.41 -9.59 14.21
C HIS A 238 -12.19 -8.28 14.37
N PRO A 239 -13.52 -8.30 14.70
CA PRO A 239 -14.32 -7.09 14.83
C PRO A 239 -13.75 -6.08 15.82
N LYS A 240 -13.18 -6.54 16.96
CA LYS A 240 -12.52 -5.66 17.93
C LYS A 240 -11.32 -4.91 17.34
N ALA A 241 -10.58 -5.52 16.44
CA ALA A 241 -9.47 -4.85 15.78
C ALA A 241 -9.99 -3.74 14.85
N ILE A 242 -11.04 -4.02 14.08
CA ILE A 242 -11.67 -3.02 13.21
C ILE A 242 -12.19 -1.85 14.04
N ASP A 243 -12.89 -2.12 15.13
CA ASP A 243 -13.45 -1.10 16.04
C ASP A 243 -12.36 -0.28 16.76
N ALA A 244 -11.19 -0.87 17.00
CA ALA A 244 -10.03 -0.18 17.55
C ALA A 244 -9.28 0.69 16.51
N GLY A 245 -9.62 0.58 15.22
CA GLY A 245 -9.01 1.37 14.15
C GLY A 245 -8.06 0.59 13.24
N ALA A 246 -8.03 -0.74 13.31
CA ALA A 246 -7.36 -1.56 12.30
C ALA A 246 -8.24 -1.67 11.05
N PHE A 247 -8.27 -0.62 10.27
CA PHE A 247 -9.12 -0.47 9.08
C PHE A 247 -8.70 -1.38 7.90
N HIS A 248 -7.48 -1.93 7.92
CA HIS A 248 -6.93 -2.92 7.00
C HIS A 248 -6.18 -4.02 7.79
N ASN A 249 -5.98 -5.16 7.15
CA ASN A 249 -5.21 -6.25 7.73
C ASN A 249 -3.75 -5.86 8.03
N ASP A 250 -3.14 -5.07 7.18
CA ASP A 250 -1.74 -4.65 7.30
C ASP A 250 -1.46 -3.73 8.52
N VAL A 251 -2.48 -3.36 9.28
CA VAL A 251 -2.36 -2.65 10.57
C VAL A 251 -2.16 -3.63 11.74
N VAL A 252 -2.56 -4.90 11.62
CA VAL A 252 -2.54 -5.90 12.69
C VAL A 252 -1.86 -7.22 12.30
N ALA A 253 -1.43 -7.34 11.05
CA ALA A 253 -0.68 -8.50 10.55
C ALA A 253 0.29 -8.10 9.43
N MET A 254 1.42 -8.79 9.34
CA MET A 254 2.39 -8.66 8.24
C MET A 254 2.89 -10.02 7.83
N SER A 255 3.21 -10.19 6.56
CA SER A 255 3.72 -11.45 6.02
C SER A 255 4.86 -11.25 5.04
N HIS A 256 5.77 -12.23 4.98
CA HIS A 256 6.84 -12.26 3.99
C HIS A 256 7.34 -13.70 3.79
N GLN A 257 7.26 -14.21 2.58
CA GLN A 257 7.63 -15.60 2.26
C GLN A 257 6.96 -16.63 3.19
N ASP A 258 7.72 -17.38 4.00
CA ASP A 258 7.24 -18.39 4.94
C ASP A 258 6.91 -17.84 6.34
N LEU A 259 6.77 -16.52 6.47
CA LEU A 259 6.51 -15.85 7.75
C LEU A 259 5.17 -15.12 7.76
N LEU A 260 4.39 -15.35 8.80
CA LEU A 260 3.21 -14.56 9.16
C LEU A 260 3.37 -14.08 10.62
N ILE A 261 3.40 -12.78 10.83
CA ILE A 261 3.36 -12.17 12.17
C ILE A 261 2.04 -11.43 12.32
N HIS A 262 1.30 -11.73 13.36
CA HIS A 262 0.02 -11.08 13.59
C HIS A 262 -0.26 -10.85 15.07
N HIS A 263 -1.04 -9.82 15.38
CA HIS A 263 -1.61 -9.65 16.71
C HIS A 263 -2.64 -10.74 17.00
N GLU A 264 -2.80 -11.18 18.25
CA GLU A 264 -3.78 -12.22 18.62
C GLU A 264 -5.22 -11.83 18.24
N LEU A 265 -5.53 -10.53 18.20
CA LEU A 265 -6.81 -9.99 17.77
C LEU A 265 -6.84 -9.62 16.27
N ALA A 266 -5.90 -10.08 15.45
CA ALA A 266 -5.93 -9.79 14.01
C ALA A 266 -7.07 -10.54 13.33
N PHE A 267 -7.23 -11.82 13.66
CA PHE A 267 -8.20 -12.72 13.02
C PHE A 267 -9.27 -13.19 14.00
N ALA A 268 -10.50 -13.28 13.53
CA ALA A 268 -11.61 -13.78 14.30
C ALA A 268 -11.52 -15.32 14.50
N PRO A 269 -12.10 -15.87 15.57
CA PRO A 269 -11.99 -17.29 15.89
C PRO A 269 -12.44 -18.24 14.76
N GLU A 270 -13.39 -17.84 13.95
CA GLU A 270 -13.83 -18.60 12.78
C GLU A 270 -12.75 -18.78 11.70
N SER A 271 -11.68 -18.01 11.76
CA SER A 271 -10.52 -18.14 10.86
C SER A 271 -9.52 -19.21 11.30
N TYR A 272 -9.60 -19.71 12.53
CA TYR A 272 -8.57 -20.63 13.05
C TYR A 272 -8.50 -21.94 12.26
N GLN A 273 -9.62 -22.49 11.82
CA GLN A 273 -9.63 -23.67 10.96
C GLN A 273 -8.99 -23.41 9.59
N GLU A 274 -9.18 -22.21 9.04
CA GLU A 274 -8.54 -21.80 7.80
C GLU A 274 -7.03 -21.58 7.97
N ILE A 275 -6.58 -21.10 9.14
CA ILE A 275 -5.16 -20.98 9.47
C ILE A 275 -4.52 -22.38 9.52
N GLU A 276 -5.14 -23.33 10.21
CA GLU A 276 -4.66 -24.72 10.25
C GLU A 276 -4.64 -25.38 8.85
N ARG A 277 -5.65 -25.06 8.01
CA ARG A 277 -5.69 -25.54 6.62
C ARG A 277 -4.53 -24.94 5.82
N LEU A 278 -4.24 -23.65 6.01
CA LEU A 278 -3.11 -22.95 5.39
C LEU A 278 -1.77 -23.58 5.81
N GLU A 279 -1.54 -23.82 7.10
CA GLU A 279 -0.29 -24.43 7.61
C GLU A 279 -0.05 -25.80 6.95
N ARG A 280 -1.06 -26.69 6.98
CA ARG A 280 -0.98 -28.01 6.34
C ARG A 280 -0.72 -27.92 4.83
N ARG A 281 -1.40 -27.01 4.15
CA ARG A 281 -1.23 -26.82 2.70
C ARG A 281 0.15 -26.24 2.39
N PHE A 282 0.62 -25.29 3.18
CA PHE A 282 1.94 -24.68 3.03
C PHE A 282 3.04 -25.74 3.16
N GLU A 283 2.99 -26.55 4.21
CA GLU A 283 3.97 -27.63 4.41
C GLU A 283 3.95 -28.64 3.26
N ASN A 284 2.76 -28.99 2.74
CA ASN A 284 2.63 -29.90 1.60
C ASN A 284 3.19 -29.32 0.30
N VAL A 285 3.04 -28.03 0.04
CA VAL A 285 3.47 -27.38 -1.22
C VAL A 285 4.94 -26.95 -1.16
N ILE A 286 5.34 -26.32 -0.06
CA ILE A 286 6.65 -25.70 0.10
C ILE A 286 7.67 -26.66 0.70
N GLN A 287 7.22 -27.78 1.30
CA GLN A 287 8.04 -28.80 1.99
C GLN A 287 8.85 -28.19 3.17
N LYS A 288 8.29 -27.16 3.81
CA LYS A 288 8.81 -26.50 5.00
C LYS A 288 7.62 -26.02 5.84
N PRO A 289 7.76 -25.93 7.17
CA PRO A 289 6.70 -25.38 8.00
C PRO A 289 6.50 -23.87 7.74
N LEU A 290 5.26 -23.42 7.80
CA LEU A 290 4.93 -22.00 7.86
C LEU A 290 5.28 -21.47 9.27
N ARG A 291 5.99 -20.37 9.35
CA ARG A 291 6.32 -19.71 10.62
C ARG A 291 5.23 -18.70 10.95
N ILE A 292 4.40 -19.02 11.96
CA ILE A 292 3.37 -18.11 12.46
C ILE A 292 3.82 -17.59 13.83
N LEU A 293 3.92 -16.27 13.97
CA LEU A 293 4.22 -15.58 15.22
C LEU A 293 3.01 -14.78 15.65
N THR A 294 2.34 -15.25 16.69
CA THR A 294 1.22 -14.54 17.32
C THR A 294 1.72 -13.67 18.44
N ILE A 295 1.55 -12.36 18.31
CA ILE A 295 1.89 -11.38 19.34
C ILE A 295 0.67 -11.19 20.25
N SER A 296 0.80 -11.56 21.51
CA SER A 296 -0.29 -11.47 22.49
C SER A 296 -0.54 -10.04 22.94
N SER A 297 -1.73 -9.75 23.43
CA SER A 297 -2.08 -8.44 24.02
C SER A 297 -1.28 -8.15 25.31
N ASN A 298 -0.67 -9.16 25.93
CA ASN A 298 0.24 -8.97 27.07
C ASN A 298 1.62 -8.47 26.60
N GLU A 299 2.06 -8.86 25.40
CA GLU A 299 3.33 -8.42 24.81
C GLU A 299 3.17 -7.05 24.13
N LEU A 300 2.11 -6.85 23.40
CA LEU A 300 1.81 -5.60 22.67
C LEU A 300 0.31 -5.36 22.71
N LYS A 301 -0.13 -4.31 23.39
CA LYS A 301 -1.55 -3.92 23.36
C LYS A 301 -1.98 -3.53 21.96
N LEU A 302 -3.22 -3.83 21.59
CA LEU A 302 -3.77 -3.51 20.27
C LEU A 302 -3.67 -2.01 19.95
N ASP A 303 -3.93 -1.14 20.93
CA ASP A 303 -3.79 0.31 20.80
C ASP A 303 -2.36 0.75 20.45
N ASP A 304 -1.35 0.15 21.10
CA ASP A 304 0.05 0.45 20.82
C ASP A 304 0.45 -0.07 19.44
N ALA A 305 -0.03 -1.25 19.06
CA ALA A 305 0.18 -1.80 17.72
C ALA A 305 -0.35 -0.86 16.63
N ILE A 306 -1.57 -0.33 16.81
CA ILE A 306 -2.23 0.59 15.88
C ILE A 306 -1.52 1.96 15.87
N LYS A 307 -1.22 2.54 17.03
CA LYS A 307 -0.58 3.86 17.14
C LYS A 307 0.82 3.89 16.56
N THR A 308 1.58 2.82 16.75
CA THR A 308 2.96 2.73 16.26
C THR A 308 3.06 2.22 14.83
N TYR A 309 1.96 1.69 14.26
CA TYR A 309 1.96 0.99 12.97
C TYR A 309 2.99 -0.14 12.91
N PHE A 310 3.22 -0.85 14.03
CA PHE A 310 4.21 -1.93 14.11
C PHE A 310 4.01 -2.97 13.00
N PHE A 311 2.79 -3.48 12.81
CA PHE A 311 2.50 -4.47 11.77
C PHE A 311 2.49 -3.88 10.35
N ASN A 312 2.39 -2.57 10.21
CA ASN A 312 2.53 -1.88 8.93
C ASN A 312 4.00 -1.56 8.58
N SER A 313 4.95 -2.20 9.27
CA SER A 313 6.35 -2.21 8.87
C SER A 313 6.53 -2.97 7.57
N GLN A 314 7.50 -2.56 6.76
CA GLN A 314 7.78 -3.19 5.47
C GLN A 314 8.91 -4.21 5.62
N ILE A 315 8.64 -5.48 5.30
CA ILE A 315 9.68 -6.51 5.23
C ILE A 315 10.18 -6.60 3.78
N VAL A 316 11.50 -6.63 3.60
CA VAL A 316 12.15 -6.81 2.31
C VAL A 316 13.22 -7.90 2.39
N THR A 317 13.43 -8.61 1.29
CA THR A 317 14.56 -9.51 1.11
C THR A 317 15.73 -8.71 0.55
N ALA A 318 16.65 -8.30 1.43
CA ALA A 318 17.86 -7.58 1.03
C ALA A 318 18.84 -8.54 0.36
N SER A 319 19.40 -8.15 -0.78
CA SER A 319 20.44 -8.89 -1.49
C SER A 319 21.78 -8.20 -1.29
N GLN A 320 22.59 -8.69 -0.36
CA GLN A 320 23.93 -8.18 -0.13
C GLN A 320 24.96 -9.31 -0.28
N SER A 321 25.93 -9.12 -1.16
CA SER A 321 27.07 -10.05 -1.34
C SER A 321 26.68 -11.53 -1.56
N GLY A 322 25.56 -11.77 -2.28
CA GLY A 322 25.09 -13.13 -2.61
C GLY A 322 24.29 -13.83 -1.51
N ASN A 323 24.08 -13.20 -0.35
CA ASN A 323 23.22 -13.71 0.72
C ASN A 323 21.93 -12.90 0.78
N THR A 324 20.78 -13.58 0.71
CA THR A 324 19.46 -12.99 0.92
C THR A 324 19.11 -13.02 2.40
N LYS A 325 18.75 -11.87 2.95
CA LYS A 325 18.38 -11.72 4.35
C LYS A 325 17.17 -10.80 4.49
N TRP A 326 16.30 -11.11 5.44
CA TRP A 326 15.16 -10.26 5.70
C TRP A 326 15.54 -9.06 6.54
N THR A 327 15.16 -7.91 6.05
CA THR A 327 15.29 -6.62 6.72
C THR A 327 13.91 -6.03 6.94
N ILE A 328 13.67 -5.48 8.12
CA ILE A 328 12.40 -4.80 8.42
C ILE A 328 12.62 -3.28 8.47
N LEU A 329 11.75 -2.55 7.77
CA LEU A 329 11.67 -1.10 7.80
C LEU A 329 10.48 -0.70 8.69
N CYS A 330 10.78 -0.20 9.87
CA CYS A 330 9.78 0.24 10.84
C CYS A 330 9.63 1.77 10.78
N PRO A 331 8.45 2.33 11.02
CA PRO A 331 8.33 3.77 11.24
C PRO A 331 9.03 4.16 12.56
N VAL A 332 9.51 5.40 12.66
CA VAL A 332 10.19 5.90 13.87
C VAL A 332 9.33 5.80 15.13
N GLN A 333 8.01 5.76 15.00
CA GLN A 333 7.08 5.53 16.12
C GLN A 333 7.30 4.18 16.81
N VAL A 334 7.74 3.16 16.07
CA VAL A 334 8.14 1.85 16.65
C VAL A 334 9.39 2.00 17.52
N GLN A 335 10.35 2.83 17.12
CA GLN A 335 11.56 3.11 17.90
C GLN A 335 11.23 3.95 19.15
N GLN A 336 10.30 4.89 19.03
CA GLN A 336 9.92 5.80 20.11
C GLN A 336 9.07 5.15 21.20
N ASN A 337 8.34 4.09 20.88
CA ASN A 337 7.55 3.34 21.86
C ASN A 337 8.40 2.19 22.44
N PRO A 338 8.65 2.17 23.77
CA PRO A 338 9.53 1.17 24.40
C PRO A 338 9.10 -0.28 24.13
N VAL A 339 7.79 -0.55 24.12
CA VAL A 339 7.26 -1.91 23.93
C VAL A 339 7.53 -2.43 22.51
N THR A 340 7.22 -1.63 21.50
CA THR A 340 7.46 -2.03 20.10
C THR A 340 8.94 -2.02 19.75
N HIS A 341 9.74 -1.14 20.36
CA HIS A 341 11.19 -1.13 20.19
C HIS A 341 11.82 -2.42 20.77
N GLU A 342 11.41 -2.82 21.97
CA GLU A 342 11.85 -4.09 22.57
C GLU A 342 11.43 -5.29 21.72
N LEU A 343 10.18 -5.28 21.23
CA LEU A 343 9.65 -6.36 20.39
C LEU A 343 10.46 -6.52 19.09
N VAL A 344 10.75 -5.43 18.35
CA VAL A 344 11.55 -5.54 17.12
C VAL A 344 12.98 -5.97 17.39
N ASN A 345 13.58 -5.51 18.50
CA ASN A 345 14.92 -5.94 18.91
C ASN A 345 14.96 -7.44 19.25
N ARG A 346 13.93 -7.96 19.93
CA ARG A 346 13.77 -9.40 20.19
C ARG A 346 13.69 -10.19 18.89
N LEU A 347 12.86 -9.76 17.93
CA LEU A 347 12.72 -10.41 16.63
C LEU A 347 14.05 -10.42 15.83
N CYS A 348 14.88 -9.39 15.98
CA CYS A 348 16.23 -9.37 15.44
C CYS A 348 17.18 -10.34 16.19
N ALA A 349 17.12 -10.38 17.52
CA ALA A 349 17.93 -11.29 18.33
C ALA A 349 17.59 -12.77 18.08
N GLU A 350 16.32 -13.07 17.83
CA GLU A 350 15.81 -14.39 17.41
C GLU A 350 16.09 -14.71 15.93
N GLN A 351 16.80 -13.82 15.21
CA GLN A 351 17.17 -13.98 13.80
C GLN A 351 15.96 -14.10 12.85
N ILE A 352 14.80 -13.60 13.23
CA ILE A 352 13.66 -13.45 12.32
C ILE A 352 14.00 -12.36 11.29
N PHE A 353 14.54 -11.23 11.74
CA PHE A 353 15.10 -10.18 10.89
C PHE A 353 16.60 -10.05 11.10
N HIS A 354 17.33 -9.86 10.01
CA HIS A 354 18.77 -9.61 10.07
C HIS A 354 19.11 -8.18 10.50
N ALA A 355 18.26 -7.23 10.07
CA ALA A 355 18.43 -5.82 10.38
C ALA A 355 17.08 -5.12 10.50
N VAL A 356 17.07 -4.03 11.26
CA VAL A 356 15.95 -3.08 11.33
C VAL A 356 16.42 -1.71 10.88
N HIS A 357 15.61 -1.04 10.08
CA HIS A 357 15.77 0.38 9.75
C HIS A 357 14.53 1.15 10.24
N PHE A 358 14.76 2.27 10.89
CA PHE A 358 13.68 3.18 11.29
C PHE A 358 13.59 4.31 10.27
N VAL A 359 12.40 4.51 9.72
CA VAL A 359 12.13 5.50 8.68
C VAL A 359 11.18 6.58 9.19
N ASP A 360 11.54 7.84 8.99
CA ASP A 360 10.64 8.95 9.28
C ASP A 360 9.66 9.13 8.13
N LEU A 361 8.40 8.82 8.41
CA LEU A 361 7.26 8.97 7.51
C LEU A 361 6.14 9.77 8.18
N GLY A 362 6.49 10.70 9.06
CA GLY A 362 5.53 11.44 9.90
C GLY A 362 4.35 11.98 9.12
N GLN A 363 4.57 12.62 7.98
CA GLN A 363 3.49 13.17 7.15
C GLN A 363 2.55 12.08 6.58
N SER A 364 3.06 10.91 6.20
CA SER A 364 2.22 9.78 5.77
C SER A 364 1.48 9.14 6.94
N MET A 365 2.18 8.95 8.07
CA MET A 365 1.64 8.35 9.28
C MET A 365 0.48 9.18 9.85
N ASP A 366 0.64 10.51 9.90
CA ASP A 366 -0.39 11.45 10.35
C ASP A 366 -1.60 11.46 9.39
N GLY A 367 -1.36 11.23 8.12
CA GLY A 367 -2.41 10.98 7.10
C GLY A 367 -3.08 9.62 7.23
N GLY A 368 -2.43 8.66 7.88
CA GLY A 368 -3.02 7.35 8.19
C GLY A 368 -2.38 6.14 7.52
N GLY A 369 -1.13 6.19 7.08
CA GLY A 369 -0.45 5.04 6.49
C GLY A 369 1.05 4.98 6.78
N GLY A 370 1.55 3.81 7.17
CA GLY A 370 2.95 3.53 7.47
C GLY A 370 3.75 3.00 6.26
N PRO A 371 4.94 2.44 6.51
CA PRO A 371 5.85 1.99 5.44
C PRO A 371 5.25 0.97 4.46
N ALA A 372 4.47 -0.01 4.95
CA ALA A 372 3.85 -1.02 4.09
C ALA A 372 2.71 -0.44 3.25
N CYS A 373 1.95 0.53 3.76
CA CYS A 373 0.90 1.22 3.01
C CYS A 373 1.45 1.96 1.78
N LEU A 374 2.68 2.48 1.86
CA LEU A 374 3.30 3.26 0.77
C LEU A 374 3.84 2.41 -0.38
N ARG A 375 3.73 1.08 -0.31
CA ARG A 375 4.29 0.21 -1.36
C ARG A 375 3.28 -0.82 -1.85
N LEU A 376 3.32 -1.13 -3.14
CA LEU A 376 2.74 -2.33 -3.73
C LEU A 376 3.87 -3.32 -4.03
N ARG A 377 3.79 -4.53 -3.48
CA ARG A 377 4.74 -5.61 -3.76
C ARG A 377 4.31 -6.38 -5.00
N VAL A 378 5.22 -6.54 -5.95
CA VAL A 378 5.00 -7.30 -7.18
C VAL A 378 6.10 -8.35 -7.33
N PRO A 379 5.81 -9.63 -7.03
CA PRO A 379 6.76 -10.70 -7.26
C PRO A 379 6.92 -10.94 -8.77
N LEU A 380 8.14 -10.92 -9.27
CA LEU A 380 8.49 -11.05 -10.69
C LEU A 380 9.57 -12.08 -10.88
N SER A 381 9.46 -12.90 -11.91
CA SER A 381 10.59 -13.67 -12.44
C SER A 381 11.60 -12.74 -13.12
N GLU A 382 12.82 -13.22 -13.32
CA GLU A 382 13.86 -12.46 -14.03
C GLU A 382 13.42 -12.04 -15.45
N GLN A 383 12.69 -12.90 -16.14
CA GLN A 383 12.14 -12.58 -17.46
C GLN A 383 11.11 -11.47 -17.39
N GLU A 384 10.18 -11.51 -16.44
CA GLU A 384 9.13 -10.51 -16.25
C GLU A 384 9.71 -9.17 -15.83
N PHE A 385 10.76 -9.19 -15.02
CA PHE A 385 11.49 -7.98 -14.66
C PHE A 385 12.05 -7.25 -15.89
N GLY A 386 12.53 -7.98 -16.90
CA GLY A 386 12.97 -7.44 -18.18
C GLY A 386 11.87 -6.73 -18.99
N HIS A 387 10.59 -6.96 -18.67
CA HIS A 387 9.45 -6.31 -19.31
C HIS A 387 8.98 -5.03 -18.60
N LEU A 388 9.63 -4.63 -17.50
CA LEU A 388 9.35 -3.36 -16.85
C LEU A 388 9.78 -2.16 -17.72
N ALA A 389 9.06 -1.07 -17.58
CA ALA A 389 9.48 0.21 -18.16
C ALA A 389 10.70 0.72 -17.38
N THR A 390 11.84 0.87 -18.05
CA THR A 390 13.09 1.35 -17.45
C THR A 390 12.94 2.76 -16.88
N SER A 391 12.07 3.57 -17.47
CA SER A 391 11.74 4.93 -17.02
C SER A 391 11.06 4.95 -15.63
N ALA A 392 10.45 3.85 -15.19
CA ALA A 392 9.82 3.76 -13.87
C ALA A 392 10.77 3.28 -12.76
N LEU A 393 11.93 2.72 -13.10
CA LEU A 393 12.88 2.24 -12.09
C LEU A 393 13.53 3.41 -11.35
N TRP A 394 13.68 3.25 -10.06
CA TRP A 394 14.44 4.19 -9.24
C TRP A 394 15.92 4.18 -9.65
N THR A 395 16.51 5.36 -9.80
CA THR A 395 17.95 5.56 -9.99
C THR A 395 18.39 6.77 -9.17
N GLU A 396 19.68 6.86 -8.83
CA GLU A 396 20.21 8.03 -8.10
C GLU A 396 20.00 9.36 -8.88
N SER A 397 20.16 9.34 -10.20
CA SER A 397 19.92 10.52 -11.03
C SER A 397 18.45 10.94 -10.93
N ARG A 398 17.52 10.00 -11.14
CA ARG A 398 16.07 10.28 -11.08
C ARG A 398 15.63 10.75 -9.70
N ASP A 399 16.16 10.15 -8.64
CA ASP A 399 15.90 10.61 -7.28
C ASP A 399 16.41 12.04 -7.05
N SER A 400 17.59 12.38 -7.58
CA SER A 400 18.14 13.74 -7.52
C SER A 400 17.26 14.76 -8.24
N ASP A 401 16.80 14.44 -9.46
CA ASP A 401 15.94 15.31 -10.26
C ASP A 401 14.57 15.53 -9.58
N LEU A 402 13.96 14.46 -9.08
CA LEU A 402 12.70 14.53 -8.34
C LEU A 402 12.83 15.38 -7.07
N ARG A 403 13.93 15.21 -6.32
CA ARG A 403 14.20 16.03 -5.13
C ARG A 403 14.38 17.50 -5.46
N ALA A 404 15.02 17.83 -6.57
CA ALA A 404 15.17 19.21 -7.01
C ALA A 404 13.79 19.83 -7.32
N ILE A 405 12.93 19.15 -8.10
CA ILE A 405 11.58 19.60 -8.40
C ILE A 405 10.76 19.78 -7.11
N ILE A 406 10.79 18.80 -6.21
CA ILE A 406 10.02 18.85 -4.97
C ILE A 406 10.49 19.99 -4.05
N LYS A 407 11.80 20.15 -3.85
CA LYS A 407 12.35 21.20 -3.00
C LYS A 407 12.03 22.61 -3.52
N GLU A 408 12.04 22.77 -4.83
CA GLU A 408 11.78 24.08 -5.46
C GLU A 408 10.29 24.42 -5.48
N ARG A 409 9.41 23.44 -5.82
CA ARG A 409 8.04 23.73 -6.25
C ARG A 409 6.96 23.35 -5.25
N TYR A 410 7.19 22.35 -4.37
CA TYR A 410 6.16 21.90 -3.43
C TYR A 410 5.95 22.90 -2.29
N PRO A 411 4.70 23.12 -1.85
CA PRO A 411 4.45 23.92 -0.67
C PRO A 411 5.03 23.24 0.59
N SER A 412 5.56 24.05 1.52
CA SER A 412 6.03 23.57 2.82
C SER A 412 4.92 23.54 3.86
N GLU A 413 3.83 24.23 3.60
CA GLU A 413 2.62 24.27 4.45
C GLU A 413 1.40 24.30 3.56
N LEU A 414 0.36 23.55 3.94
CA LEU A 414 -0.92 23.54 3.24
C LEU A 414 -2.06 23.28 4.23
N LYS A 415 -3.11 24.10 4.12
CA LYS A 415 -4.37 23.95 4.84
C LYS A 415 -5.48 23.59 3.86
N ILE A 416 -6.56 22.98 4.34
CA ILE A 416 -7.74 22.68 3.50
C ILE A 416 -8.29 23.96 2.83
N ALA A 417 -8.30 25.08 3.54
CA ALA A 417 -8.78 26.35 2.99
C ALA A 417 -7.95 26.84 1.80
N ASP A 418 -6.65 26.56 1.75
CA ASP A 418 -5.75 26.96 0.66
C ASP A 418 -6.12 26.24 -0.64
N LEU A 419 -6.76 25.07 -0.57
CA LEU A 419 -7.23 24.29 -1.72
C LEU A 419 -8.40 24.93 -2.46
N ALA A 420 -9.01 26.01 -1.92
CA ALA A 420 -10.00 26.82 -2.62
C ALA A 420 -9.37 27.90 -3.50
N ASP A 421 -8.06 28.11 -3.40
CA ASP A 421 -7.32 29.03 -4.26
C ASP A 421 -6.96 28.35 -5.59
N ILE A 422 -7.50 28.89 -6.69
CA ILE A 422 -7.26 28.35 -8.03
C ILE A 422 -5.78 28.40 -8.44
N GLU A 423 -5.01 29.40 -8.00
CA GLU A 423 -3.59 29.51 -8.32
C GLU A 423 -2.77 28.39 -7.68
N ILE A 424 -3.09 28.05 -6.42
CA ILE A 424 -2.46 26.92 -5.73
C ILE A 424 -2.79 25.59 -6.45
N CYS A 425 -4.05 25.41 -6.83
CA CYS A 425 -4.48 24.21 -7.54
C CYS A 425 -3.87 24.09 -8.94
N GLN A 426 -3.75 25.19 -9.70
CA GLN A 426 -3.10 25.19 -11.00
C GLN A 426 -1.61 24.84 -10.88
N LYS A 427 -0.90 25.47 -9.95
CA LYS A 427 0.50 25.13 -9.65
C LYS A 427 0.65 23.65 -9.27
N ALA A 428 -0.27 23.12 -8.47
CA ALA A 428 -0.26 21.69 -8.10
C ALA A 428 -0.39 20.79 -9.33
N LEU A 429 -1.29 21.08 -10.25
CA LEU A 429 -1.46 20.32 -11.50
C LEU A 429 -0.22 20.41 -12.41
N GLU A 430 0.38 21.60 -12.52
CA GLU A 430 1.64 21.81 -13.26
C GLU A 430 2.81 21.00 -12.68
N ILE A 431 2.95 21.00 -11.35
CA ILE A 431 3.99 20.22 -10.65
C ILE A 431 3.80 18.72 -10.90
N GLN A 432 2.58 18.23 -10.83
CA GLN A 432 2.25 16.83 -11.08
C GLN A 432 2.62 16.43 -12.50
N GLU A 433 2.34 17.27 -13.49
CA GLU A 433 2.72 17.02 -14.89
C GLU A 433 4.24 17.04 -15.08
N VAL A 434 4.97 17.99 -14.45
CA VAL A 434 6.43 18.04 -14.50
C VAL A 434 7.06 16.77 -13.93
N ILE A 435 6.54 16.26 -12.81
CA ILE A 435 7.01 14.99 -12.24
C ILE A 435 6.70 13.82 -13.17
N ALA A 436 5.49 13.78 -13.74
CA ALA A 436 5.13 12.73 -14.68
C ALA A 436 6.01 12.77 -15.95
N GLN A 437 6.40 13.94 -16.43
CA GLN A 437 7.33 14.10 -17.56
C GLN A 437 8.74 13.63 -17.17
N CYS A 438 9.25 14.00 -16.01
CA CYS A 438 10.53 13.54 -15.48
C CYS A 438 10.61 11.99 -15.44
N LEU A 439 9.54 11.34 -15.00
CA LEU A 439 9.46 9.87 -14.92
C LEU A 439 9.27 9.19 -16.29
N ARG A 440 8.79 9.90 -17.32
CA ARG A 440 8.67 9.36 -18.68
C ARG A 440 9.98 9.45 -19.50
N GLN A 441 10.90 10.30 -19.10
CA GLN A 441 12.19 10.42 -19.78
C GLN A 441 13.05 9.20 -19.44
N ASP A 442 13.46 8.45 -20.45
CA ASP A 442 14.49 7.45 -20.24
C ASP A 442 15.76 8.20 -19.80
N SER A 443 16.33 7.77 -18.66
CA SER A 443 17.63 8.27 -18.21
C SER A 443 18.59 8.00 -19.36
N GLY A 444 18.93 9.05 -20.10
CA GLY A 444 19.67 8.94 -21.36
C GLY A 444 20.86 8.02 -21.20
N SER A 445 21.01 7.17 -22.19
CA SER A 445 22.24 6.44 -22.45
C SER A 445 23.45 7.36 -22.20
N ILE A 446 24.18 7.12 -21.15
CA ILE A 446 25.58 7.49 -21.03
C ILE A 446 26.41 6.24 -21.28
#